data_405f2fe06d3b2525c525eb5e1ba75190
#
_entry.id   405f2fe06d3b2525c525eb5e1ba75190
#
_cell.length_a   1.000
_cell.length_b   1.000
_cell.length_c   1.000
_cell.angle_alpha   90.00
_cell.angle_beta   90.00
_cell.angle_gamma   90.00
#
_symmetry.space_group_name_H-M   'P 1'
#
loop_
_entity.id
_entity.type
_entity.pdbx_description
1 polymer ?
#
loop_
_entity_poly.entity_id
_entity_poly.type
_entity_poly.pdbx_seq_one_letter_code
_entity_poly.pdbx_strand_id
1 'polypeptide(L)'
;MDEADWNFTEQQAETVFTCEQLRDTQGVKPHSEIVLDLFFLPIEGEEARREAFEKALSSFGYELGEAEKDEEVAASIGPIPFTPQDIWLHEERTTKMALARGFRPDGWGFAEPDN
;
A
#
# COMPACT_ATOMS: atom_id res chain seq x y z
N MET A 1 -7.97 -12.20 -8.28
CA MET A 1 -6.98 -13.19 -7.78
C MET A 1 -7.35 -13.61 -6.38
N ASP A 2 -7.25 -14.89 -6.11
CA ASP A 2 -7.46 -15.40 -4.75
C ASP A 2 -6.25 -15.07 -3.87
N GLU A 3 -6.48 -14.77 -2.60
CA GLU A 3 -5.41 -14.53 -1.63
C GLU A 3 -4.41 -15.69 -1.57
N ALA A 4 -4.87 -16.92 -1.75
CA ALA A 4 -4.02 -18.11 -1.74
C ALA A 4 -2.98 -18.12 -2.86
N ASP A 5 -3.21 -17.38 -3.93
CA ASP A 5 -2.31 -17.31 -5.09
C ASP A 5 -1.30 -16.16 -4.99
N TRP A 6 -1.43 -15.31 -3.99
CA TRP A 6 -0.53 -14.18 -3.80
C TRP A 6 0.57 -14.51 -2.77
N ASN A 7 1.79 -14.16 -3.09
CA ASN A 7 2.93 -14.43 -2.20
C ASN A 7 3.11 -13.31 -1.17
N PHE A 8 2.34 -13.35 -0.09
CA PHE A 8 2.43 -12.37 0.99
C PHE A 8 3.78 -12.41 1.71
N THR A 9 4.39 -13.57 1.83
CA THR A 9 5.69 -13.71 2.49
C THR A 9 6.77 -12.94 1.74
N GLU A 10 6.79 -13.04 0.42
CA GLU A 10 7.73 -12.28 -0.41
C GLU A 10 7.47 -10.77 -0.33
N GLN A 11 6.21 -10.37 -0.39
CA GLN A 11 5.84 -8.96 -0.26
C GLN A 11 6.29 -8.38 1.08
N GLN A 12 6.09 -9.10 2.16
CA GLN A 12 6.53 -8.68 3.49
C GLN A 12 8.05 -8.55 3.57
N ALA A 13 8.77 -9.51 3.00
CA ALA A 13 10.23 -9.48 2.99
C ALA A 13 10.77 -8.28 2.21
N GLU A 14 10.14 -7.94 1.09
CA GLU A 14 10.50 -6.76 0.30
C GLU A 14 10.27 -5.47 1.09
N THR A 15 9.20 -5.40 1.86
CA THR A 15 8.90 -4.23 2.70
C THR A 15 9.95 -4.06 3.79
N VAL A 16 10.33 -5.12 4.47
CA VAL A 16 11.39 -5.08 5.50
C VAL A 16 12.70 -4.61 4.88
N PHE A 17 13.07 -5.16 3.74
CA PHE A 17 14.29 -4.79 3.02
C PHE A 17 14.27 -3.31 2.62
N THR A 18 13.17 -2.83 2.08
CA THR A 18 13.02 -1.43 1.67
C THR A 18 13.15 -0.48 2.86
N CYS A 19 12.54 -0.82 3.98
CA CYS A 19 12.65 0.00 5.21
C CYS A 19 14.09 0.07 5.69
N GLU A 20 14.82 -1.04 5.66
CA GLU A 20 16.23 -1.07 6.05
C GLU A 20 17.09 -0.21 5.12
N GLN A 21 16.84 -0.29 3.81
CA GLN A 21 17.55 0.53 2.83
C GLN A 21 17.31 2.01 3.03
N LEU A 22 16.06 2.40 3.25
CA LEU A 22 15.71 3.82 3.45
C LEU A 22 16.36 4.37 4.72
N ARG A 23 16.40 3.58 5.78
CA ARG A 23 17.08 3.96 7.01
C ARG A 23 18.57 4.16 6.79
N ASP A 24 19.21 3.23 6.06
CA ASP A 24 20.65 3.24 5.86
C ASP A 24 21.11 4.26 4.82
N THR A 25 20.32 4.50 3.76
CA THR A 25 20.72 5.36 2.65
C THR A 25 20.17 6.78 2.74
N GLN A 26 18.98 6.96 3.32
CA GLN A 26 18.32 8.27 3.40
C GLN A 26 18.20 8.78 4.83
N GLY A 27 18.64 8.00 5.82
CA GLY A 27 18.62 8.43 7.20
C GLY A 27 17.23 8.57 7.81
N VAL A 28 16.24 7.86 7.27
CA VAL A 28 14.89 7.89 7.84
C VAL A 28 14.93 7.25 9.23
N LYS A 29 14.50 8.02 10.23
CA LYS A 29 14.55 7.55 11.61
C LYS A 29 13.46 6.52 11.89
N PRO A 30 13.80 5.41 12.57
CA PRO A 30 12.78 4.45 13.01
C PRO A 30 11.73 5.16 13.87
N HIS A 31 10.47 4.75 13.71
CA HIS A 31 9.32 5.29 14.44
C HIS A 31 8.99 6.77 14.19
N SER A 32 9.66 7.43 13.24
CA SER A 32 9.21 8.77 12.82
C SER A 32 7.84 8.63 12.15
N GLU A 33 7.00 9.65 12.30
CA GLU A 33 5.68 9.62 11.69
C GLU A 33 5.74 9.91 10.20
N ILE A 34 5.00 9.12 9.42
CA ILE A 34 4.91 9.26 7.96
C ILE A 34 3.46 9.17 7.52
N VAL A 35 3.18 9.69 6.32
CA VAL A 35 1.96 9.37 5.58
C VAL A 35 2.34 8.31 4.56
N LEU A 36 1.69 7.15 4.64
CA LEU A 36 1.95 6.02 3.75
C LEU A 36 1.08 6.12 2.52
N ASP A 37 1.69 6.05 1.34
CA ASP A 37 0.99 6.02 0.05
C ASP A 37 1.07 4.61 -0.53
N LEU A 38 -0.08 4.08 -0.93
CA LEU A 38 -0.21 2.73 -1.48
C LEU A 38 -0.78 2.80 -2.88
N PHE A 39 -0.19 2.03 -3.80
CA PHE A 39 -0.57 2.06 -5.21
C PHE A 39 -0.99 0.69 -5.69
N PHE A 40 -2.01 0.65 -6.55
CA PHE A 40 -2.60 -0.59 -7.06
C PHE A 40 -2.90 -0.48 -8.54
N LEU A 41 -2.70 -1.57 -9.27
CA LEU A 41 -3.02 -1.67 -10.69
C LEU A 41 -4.01 -2.80 -10.94
N PRO A 42 -4.84 -2.70 -11.99
CA PRO A 42 -5.71 -3.81 -12.36
C PRO A 42 -4.91 -5.07 -12.69
N ILE A 43 -5.48 -6.23 -12.33
CA ILE A 43 -4.89 -7.51 -12.70
C ILE A 43 -5.33 -7.82 -14.12
N GLU A 44 -4.36 -8.09 -15.01
CA GLU A 44 -4.65 -8.46 -16.40
C GLU A 44 -5.51 -9.72 -16.44
N GLY A 45 -6.57 -9.66 -17.24
CA GLY A 45 -7.48 -10.79 -17.39
C GLY A 45 -8.58 -10.89 -16.34
N GLU A 46 -8.60 -9.99 -15.36
CA GLU A 46 -9.64 -9.95 -14.34
C GLU A 46 -10.47 -8.68 -14.45
N GLU A 47 -11.71 -8.76 -13.98
CA GLU A 47 -12.58 -7.58 -13.93
C GLU A 47 -12.14 -6.67 -12.78
N ALA A 48 -11.66 -5.48 -13.10
CA ALA A 48 -11.25 -4.49 -12.10
C ALA A 48 -12.49 -3.75 -11.58
N ARG A 49 -12.87 -4.02 -10.34
CA ARG A 49 -14.02 -3.37 -9.69
C ARG A 49 -13.53 -2.16 -8.91
N ARG A 50 -13.21 -1.11 -9.63
CA ARG A 50 -12.59 0.10 -9.08
C ARG A 50 -13.47 0.76 -8.02
N GLU A 51 -14.74 0.97 -8.32
CA GLU A 51 -15.65 1.63 -7.40
C GLU A 51 -15.80 0.86 -6.08
N ALA A 52 -15.91 -0.46 -6.17
CA ALA A 52 -15.99 -1.32 -4.99
C ALA A 52 -14.69 -1.26 -4.17
N PHE A 53 -13.55 -1.24 -4.85
CA PHE A 53 -12.26 -1.14 -4.19
C PHE A 53 -12.08 0.20 -3.48
N GLU A 54 -12.38 1.30 -4.18
CA GLU A 54 -12.30 2.64 -3.60
C GLU A 54 -13.21 2.78 -2.39
N LYS A 55 -14.43 2.23 -2.46
CA LYS A 55 -15.37 2.24 -1.35
C LYS A 55 -14.84 1.44 -0.15
N ALA A 56 -14.24 0.28 -0.39
CA ALA A 56 -13.64 -0.52 0.68
C ALA A 56 -12.50 0.22 1.36
N LEU A 57 -11.61 0.85 0.59
CA LEU A 57 -10.52 1.64 1.12
C LEU A 57 -11.03 2.78 2.00
N SER A 58 -12.00 3.53 1.51
CA SER A 58 -12.59 4.64 2.27
C SER A 58 -13.25 4.17 3.56
N SER A 59 -13.89 3.00 3.54
CA SER A 59 -14.54 2.41 4.72
C SER A 59 -13.56 2.09 5.83
N PHE A 60 -12.30 1.81 5.49
CA PHE A 60 -11.24 1.49 6.45
C PHE A 60 -10.37 2.69 6.79
N GLY A 61 -10.77 3.89 6.38
CA GLY A 61 -10.09 5.12 6.75
C GLY A 61 -8.96 5.56 5.84
N TYR A 62 -8.79 4.90 4.69
CA TYR A 62 -7.79 5.32 3.72
C TYR A 62 -8.32 6.47 2.87
N GLU A 63 -7.49 7.47 2.62
CA GLU A 63 -7.84 8.55 1.71
C GLU A 63 -7.46 8.16 0.29
N LEU A 64 -8.36 8.42 -0.65
CA LEU A 64 -8.08 8.18 -2.07
C LEU A 64 -7.29 9.35 -2.61
N GLY A 65 -6.18 9.05 -3.29
CA GLY A 65 -5.31 10.05 -3.87
C GLY A 65 -5.45 10.14 -5.39
N GLU A 66 -4.71 11.07 -5.98
CA GLU A 66 -4.61 11.16 -7.43
C GLU A 66 -3.59 10.12 -7.90
N ALA A 67 -3.98 9.35 -8.90
CA ALA A 67 -3.12 8.36 -9.49
C ALA A 67 -2.27 8.98 -10.62
N GLU A 68 -1.01 8.57 -10.70
CA GLU A 68 -0.11 9.02 -11.77
C GLU A 68 -0.41 8.31 -13.10
N LYS A 69 -0.96 7.10 -13.02
CA LYS A 69 -1.35 6.29 -14.19
C LYS A 69 -2.86 6.20 -14.27
N ASP A 70 -3.40 6.18 -15.48
CA ASP A 70 -4.85 6.23 -15.72
C ASP A 70 -5.65 5.14 -15.00
N GLU A 71 -5.09 3.94 -14.87
CA GLU A 71 -5.79 2.80 -14.26
C GLU A 71 -5.41 2.57 -12.80
N GLU A 72 -4.46 3.33 -12.29
CA GLU A 72 -3.94 3.17 -10.94
C GLU A 72 -4.94 3.66 -9.90
N VAL A 73 -5.06 2.91 -8.80
CA VAL A 73 -5.75 3.37 -7.59
C VAL A 73 -4.68 3.73 -6.58
N ALA A 74 -4.76 4.93 -6.02
CA ALA A 74 -3.85 5.41 -4.99
C ALA A 74 -4.62 5.65 -3.69
N ALA A 75 -4.06 5.22 -2.58
CA ALA A 75 -4.64 5.40 -1.26
C ALA A 75 -3.56 5.82 -0.27
N SER A 76 -3.93 6.61 0.71
CA SER A 76 -2.98 7.04 1.74
C SER A 76 -3.56 6.90 3.13
N ILE A 77 -2.69 6.70 4.10
CA ILE A 77 -3.04 6.65 5.51
C ILE A 77 -1.90 7.24 6.33
N GLY A 78 -2.26 7.96 7.38
CA GLY A 78 -1.26 8.51 8.28
C GLY A 78 -1.82 9.62 9.15
N PRO A 79 -1.00 10.10 10.09
CA PRO A 79 0.38 9.65 10.30
C PRO A 79 0.46 8.27 10.94
N ILE A 80 1.44 7.48 10.54
CA ILE A 80 1.75 6.19 11.14
C ILE A 80 3.25 6.12 11.42
N PRO A 81 3.70 5.28 12.38
CA PRO A 81 5.13 5.12 12.61
C PRO A 81 5.84 4.48 11.42
N PHE A 82 7.05 4.93 11.13
CA PHE A 82 7.89 4.32 10.10
C PHE A 82 8.54 3.05 10.67
N THR A 83 7.81 1.96 10.60
CA THR A 83 8.30 0.63 10.96
C THR A 83 7.84 -0.39 9.92
N PRO A 84 8.62 -1.46 9.67
CA PRO A 84 8.18 -2.49 8.74
C PRO A 84 6.83 -3.11 9.16
N GLN A 85 6.60 -3.25 10.46
CA GLN A 85 5.38 -3.85 10.99
C GLN A 85 4.15 -2.99 10.69
N ASP A 86 4.25 -1.68 10.92
CA ASP A 86 3.13 -0.76 10.68
C ASP A 86 2.82 -0.63 9.19
N ILE A 87 3.85 -0.54 8.35
CA ILE A 87 3.68 -0.48 6.91
C ILE A 87 3.06 -1.78 6.39
N TRP A 88 3.58 -2.92 6.84
CA TRP A 88 3.08 -4.22 6.42
C TRP A 88 1.62 -4.44 6.83
N LEU A 89 1.21 -3.97 8.00
CA LEU A 89 -0.18 -4.06 8.44
C LEU A 89 -1.13 -3.45 7.38
N HIS A 90 -0.78 -2.28 6.88
CA HIS A 90 -1.59 -1.60 5.86
C HIS A 90 -1.45 -2.22 4.48
N GLU A 91 -0.25 -2.68 4.11
CA GLU A 91 -0.06 -3.39 2.85
C GLU A 91 -0.86 -4.68 2.80
N GLU A 92 -0.77 -5.50 3.85
CA GLU A 92 -1.49 -6.76 3.91
C GLU A 92 -2.99 -6.56 3.81
N ARG A 93 -3.52 -5.64 4.60
CA ARG A 93 -4.96 -5.33 4.61
C ARG A 93 -5.44 -4.86 3.23
N THR A 94 -4.75 -3.89 2.65
CA THR A 94 -5.16 -3.31 1.37
C THR A 94 -4.94 -4.26 0.20
N THR A 95 -3.90 -5.09 0.27
CA THR A 95 -3.67 -6.11 -0.75
C THR A 95 -4.82 -7.12 -0.78
N LYS A 96 -5.31 -7.56 0.38
CA LYS A 96 -6.46 -8.46 0.46
C LYS A 96 -7.71 -7.82 -0.16
N MET A 97 -7.96 -6.55 0.14
CA MET A 97 -9.07 -5.81 -0.47
C MET A 97 -8.92 -5.71 -1.99
N ALA A 98 -7.70 -5.44 -2.44
CA ALA A 98 -7.40 -5.27 -3.86
C ALA A 98 -7.60 -6.57 -4.64
N LEU A 99 -7.02 -7.66 -4.17
CA LEU A 99 -7.11 -8.95 -4.86
C LEU A 99 -8.55 -9.42 -5.02
N ALA A 100 -9.38 -9.19 -4.01
CA ALA A 100 -10.80 -9.56 -4.06
C ALA A 100 -11.59 -8.74 -5.10
N ARG A 101 -11.01 -7.65 -5.60
CA ARG A 101 -11.70 -6.70 -6.51
C ARG A 101 -10.97 -6.48 -7.83
N GLY A 102 -10.07 -7.40 -8.18
CA GLY A 102 -9.38 -7.36 -9.48
C GLY A 102 -8.19 -6.42 -9.56
N PHE A 103 -7.63 -6.03 -8.43
CA PHE A 103 -6.43 -5.19 -8.35
C PHE A 103 -5.29 -5.91 -7.64
N ARG A 104 -4.06 -5.48 -7.91
CA ARG A 104 -2.86 -5.98 -7.24
C ARG A 104 -2.02 -4.80 -6.74
N PRO A 105 -1.23 -5.00 -5.70
CA PRO A 105 -0.34 -3.93 -5.24
C PRO A 105 0.76 -3.65 -6.28
N ASP A 106 1.11 -2.36 -6.41
CA ASP A 106 2.16 -1.89 -7.34
C ASP A 106 3.22 -1.07 -6.59
N GLY A 107 3.38 -1.32 -5.31
CA GLY A 107 4.37 -0.64 -4.49
C GLY A 107 3.76 0.35 -3.51
N TRP A 108 4.65 1.00 -2.76
CA TRP A 108 4.27 2.01 -1.79
C TRP A 108 5.34 3.10 -1.71
N GLY A 109 4.95 4.23 -1.20
CA GLY A 109 5.87 5.32 -0.90
C GLY A 109 5.43 5.99 0.39
N PHE A 110 6.13 7.05 0.77
CA PHE A 110 5.74 7.80 1.96
C PHE A 110 6.15 9.26 1.85
N ALA A 111 5.49 10.08 2.65
CA ALA A 111 5.81 11.49 2.78
C ALA A 111 5.84 11.85 4.26
N GLU A 112 6.53 12.95 4.61
CA GLU A 112 6.46 13.47 5.96
C GLU A 112 5.10 14.14 6.15
N PRO A 113 4.49 14.00 7.35
CA PRO A 113 3.22 14.67 7.59
C PRO A 113 3.39 16.19 7.54
N ASP A 114 2.38 16.87 7.01
CA ASP A 114 2.34 18.32 7.07
C ASP A 114 2.08 18.77 8.50
N ASN A 115 2.88 19.67 8.95
CA ASN A 115 2.72 20.28 10.29
C ASN A 115 1.94 21.60 10.20
#